data_aef5f36d1fb97267870adcc09387ef8c
#
_entry.id   aef5f36d1fb97267870adcc09387ef8c
#
_cell.length_a   1.000
_cell.length_b   1.000
_cell.length_c   1.000
_cell.angle_alpha   90.00
_cell.angle_beta   90.00
_cell.angle_gamma   90.00
#
_symmetry.space_group_name_H-M   'P 1'
#
loop_
_entity.id
_entity.type
_entity.pdbx_description
1 polymer ?
#
loop_
_entity_poly.entity_id
_entity_poly.type
_entity_poly.pdbx_seq_one_letter_code
_entity_poly.pdbx_strand_id
1 'polypeptide(L)'
;MTTTRTPSRHRSAVTNGRRLHVVAPPDNAWSRRFKDVLAAIISDLGGPDHLSEGQRQLARRAATISIACEKFEGDAAAGIPIDLELYGRLTDRLGRALERLGLRRQPRDVTPDIEALPFSPVRARWAAEVAAEAQATTTKDDPQ
;
A
#
# COMPACT_ATOMS: atom_id res chain seq x y z
N MET A 1 7.49 33.51 -22.62
CA MET A 1 6.05 33.38 -22.84
C MET A 1 5.48 32.54 -21.69
N THR A 2 4.91 33.21 -20.71
CA THR A 2 4.36 32.57 -19.49
C THR A 2 2.91 32.22 -19.76
N THR A 3 2.62 30.93 -19.88
CA THR A 3 1.24 30.43 -20.08
C THR A 3 0.50 30.52 -18.75
N THR A 4 -0.28 31.56 -18.58
CA THR A 4 -1.20 31.74 -17.44
C THR A 4 -2.32 30.70 -17.56
N ARG A 5 -2.24 29.63 -16.78
CA ARG A 5 -3.29 28.62 -16.65
C ARG A 5 -4.50 29.23 -15.95
N THR A 6 -5.54 29.54 -16.70
CA THR A 6 -6.80 30.05 -16.18
C THR A 6 -7.39 29.06 -15.18
N PRO A 7 -7.67 29.44 -13.92
CA PRO A 7 -8.30 28.53 -12.98
C PRO A 7 -9.72 28.22 -13.44
N SER A 8 -10.01 26.94 -13.62
CA SER A 8 -11.35 26.45 -13.96
C SER A 8 -12.35 26.81 -12.86
N ARG A 9 -13.12 27.86 -13.06
CA ARG A 9 -14.08 28.44 -12.09
C ARG A 9 -15.33 27.59 -11.81
N HIS A 10 -15.48 26.43 -12.44
CA HIS A 10 -16.78 25.72 -12.44
C HIS A 10 -16.76 24.29 -11.91
N ARG A 11 -15.73 23.87 -11.16
CA ARG A 11 -15.77 22.57 -10.49
C ARG A 11 -16.38 22.71 -9.10
N SER A 12 -17.62 22.24 -8.96
CA SER A 12 -18.26 22.14 -7.64
C SER A 12 -17.45 21.24 -6.71
N ALA A 13 -17.63 21.38 -5.39
CA ALA A 13 -16.97 20.54 -4.41
C ALA A 13 -17.30 19.03 -4.58
N VAL A 14 -18.43 18.73 -5.20
CA VAL A 14 -18.84 17.37 -5.59
C VAL A 14 -18.05 16.90 -6.82
N THR A 15 -17.93 17.75 -7.84
CA THR A 15 -17.24 17.40 -9.09
C THR A 15 -15.72 17.23 -8.88
N ASN A 16 -15.10 17.97 -7.98
CA ASN A 16 -13.67 17.84 -7.66
C ASN A 16 -13.35 16.77 -6.59
N GLY A 17 -14.36 15.99 -6.19
CA GLY A 17 -14.20 14.88 -5.26
C GLY A 17 -14.07 15.28 -3.78
N ARG A 18 -14.12 16.57 -3.45
CA ARG A 18 -14.01 17.03 -2.06
C ARG A 18 -15.28 16.81 -1.23
N ARG A 19 -16.41 16.64 -1.89
CA ARG A 19 -17.70 16.31 -1.25
C ARG A 19 -18.34 15.12 -1.92
N LEU A 20 -18.92 14.24 -1.10
CA LEU A 20 -19.79 13.18 -1.61
C LEU A 20 -21.11 13.79 -2.10
N HIS A 21 -21.66 13.22 -3.17
CA HIS A 21 -22.99 13.59 -3.66
C HIS A 21 -24.09 13.17 -2.67
N VAL A 22 -23.85 12.08 -1.94
CA VAL A 22 -24.77 11.59 -0.92
C VAL A 22 -24.53 12.36 0.38
N VAL A 23 -25.58 13.05 0.85
CA VAL A 23 -25.54 13.78 2.12
C VAL A 23 -25.70 12.77 3.25
N ALA A 24 -24.58 12.37 3.89
CA ALA A 24 -24.64 11.71 5.18
C ALA A 24 -24.73 12.78 6.29
N PRO A 25 -25.38 12.49 7.43
CA PRO A 25 -25.35 13.39 8.59
C PRO A 25 -23.89 13.72 8.93
N PRO A 26 -23.52 15.00 9.10
CA PRO A 26 -22.13 15.45 9.08
C PRO A 26 -21.24 14.90 10.19
N ASP A 27 -21.80 14.37 11.30
CA ASP A 27 -21.03 14.10 12.52
C ASP A 27 -21.28 12.75 13.20
N ASN A 28 -21.74 11.73 12.49
CA ASN A 28 -21.77 10.40 13.09
C ASN A 28 -20.39 9.70 13.02
N ALA A 29 -20.15 8.74 13.92
CA ALA A 29 -18.90 8.00 13.99
C ALA A 29 -18.54 7.32 12.66
N TRP A 30 -19.53 6.81 11.93
CA TRP A 30 -19.37 6.18 10.63
C TRP A 30 -18.85 7.15 9.56
N SER A 31 -19.40 8.38 9.54
CA SER A 31 -18.95 9.41 8.59
C SER A 31 -17.50 9.83 8.85
N ARG A 32 -17.11 9.91 10.13
CA ARG A 32 -15.70 10.19 10.50
C ARG A 32 -14.81 9.05 10.06
N ARG A 33 -15.16 7.81 10.44
CA ARG A 33 -14.36 6.63 10.07
C ARG A 33 -14.24 6.47 8.56
N PHE A 34 -15.32 6.74 7.81
CA PHE A 34 -15.27 6.74 6.34
C PHE A 34 -14.24 7.73 5.80
N LYS A 35 -14.20 8.94 6.33
CA LYS A 35 -13.23 9.96 5.90
C LYS A 35 -11.80 9.53 6.21
N ASP A 36 -11.59 8.93 7.39
CA ASP A 36 -10.27 8.47 7.82
C ASP A 36 -9.76 7.32 6.93
N VAL A 37 -10.58 6.30 6.70
CA VAL A 37 -10.24 5.17 5.82
C VAL A 37 -10.00 5.64 4.39
N LEU A 38 -10.86 6.52 3.87
CA LEU A 38 -10.70 7.08 2.54
C LEU A 38 -9.41 7.90 2.42
N ALA A 39 -9.10 8.72 3.43
CA ALA A 39 -7.87 9.51 3.45
C ALA A 39 -6.63 8.62 3.50
N ALA A 40 -6.65 7.54 4.28
CA ALA A 40 -5.57 6.56 4.33
C ALA A 40 -5.34 5.90 2.97
N ILE A 41 -6.41 5.38 2.33
CA ILE A 41 -6.31 4.78 0.98
C ILE A 41 -5.76 5.77 -0.05
N ILE A 42 -6.21 7.03 -0.02
CA ILE A 42 -5.71 8.07 -0.94
C ILE A 42 -4.24 8.38 -0.68
N SER A 43 -3.82 8.42 0.59
CA SER A 43 -2.42 8.62 0.98
C SER A 43 -1.53 7.49 0.46
N ASP A 44 -1.95 6.25 0.63
CA ASP A 44 -1.23 5.06 0.15
C ASP A 44 -1.08 5.02 -1.38
N LEU A 45 -2.01 5.67 -2.09
CA LEU A 45 -1.98 5.83 -3.55
C LEU A 45 -1.13 7.03 -4.02
N GLY A 46 -0.40 7.69 -3.13
CA GLY A 46 0.45 8.83 -3.46
C GLY A 46 -0.22 10.19 -3.41
N GLY A 47 -1.43 10.27 -2.83
CA GLY A 47 -2.14 11.52 -2.58
C GLY A 47 -3.18 11.88 -3.67
N PRO A 48 -4.02 12.89 -3.39
CA PRO A 48 -5.21 13.19 -4.20
C PRO A 48 -4.90 13.70 -5.61
N ASP A 49 -3.73 14.31 -5.81
CA ASP A 49 -3.39 14.98 -7.08
C ASP A 49 -2.99 14.00 -8.18
N HIS A 50 -2.56 12.80 -7.80
CA HIS A 50 -2.12 11.75 -8.72
C HIS A 50 -3.24 10.80 -9.13
N LEU A 51 -4.40 10.86 -8.49
CA LEU A 51 -5.49 9.94 -8.73
C LEU A 51 -6.39 10.37 -9.88
N SER A 52 -6.65 9.44 -10.79
CA SER A 52 -7.73 9.59 -11.78
C SER A 52 -9.10 9.57 -11.09
N GLU A 53 -10.14 10.08 -11.76
CA GLU A 53 -11.50 10.03 -11.21
C GLU A 53 -11.98 8.59 -10.96
N GLY A 54 -11.60 7.65 -11.84
CA GLY A 54 -11.90 6.23 -11.65
C GLY A 54 -11.28 5.65 -10.38
N GLN A 55 -10.02 5.98 -10.12
CA GLN A 55 -9.34 5.58 -8.88
C GLN A 55 -9.99 6.21 -7.64
N ARG A 56 -10.36 7.49 -7.69
CA ARG A 56 -11.07 8.16 -6.59
C ARG A 56 -12.41 7.49 -6.28
N GLN A 57 -13.16 7.12 -7.31
CA GLN A 57 -14.43 6.43 -7.13
C GLN A 57 -14.25 5.01 -6.57
N LEU A 58 -13.22 4.31 -7.04
CA LEU A 58 -12.90 2.97 -6.54
C LEU A 58 -12.43 3.02 -5.08
N ALA A 59 -11.60 4.01 -4.71
CA ALA A 59 -11.17 4.24 -3.33
C ALA A 59 -12.36 4.51 -2.40
N ARG A 60 -13.36 5.30 -2.84
CA ARG A 60 -14.59 5.52 -2.05
C ARG A 60 -15.37 4.22 -1.84
N ARG A 61 -15.49 3.37 -2.87
CA ARG A 61 -16.16 2.07 -2.73
C ARG A 61 -15.39 1.14 -1.82
N ALA A 62 -14.07 1.12 -1.91
CA ALA A 62 -13.23 0.35 -1.00
C ALA A 62 -13.41 0.80 0.46
N ALA A 63 -13.37 2.11 0.73
CA ALA A 63 -13.64 2.66 2.06
C ALA A 63 -15.05 2.30 2.58
N THR A 64 -16.08 2.35 1.72
CA THR A 64 -17.45 1.96 2.11
C THR A 64 -17.52 0.49 2.50
N ILE A 65 -16.90 -0.39 1.71
CA ILE A 65 -16.90 -1.84 1.99
C ILE A 65 -16.08 -2.13 3.26
N SER A 66 -14.94 -1.46 3.45
CA SER A 66 -14.12 -1.61 4.65
C SER A 66 -14.93 -1.31 5.91
N ILE A 67 -15.67 -0.21 5.94
CA ILE A 67 -16.51 0.14 7.10
C ILE A 67 -17.65 -0.86 7.31
N ALA A 68 -18.22 -1.39 6.24
CA ALA A 68 -19.23 -2.44 6.36
C ALA A 68 -18.63 -3.70 7.00
N CYS A 69 -17.40 -4.08 6.64
CA CYS A 69 -16.67 -5.18 7.27
C CYS A 69 -16.39 -4.89 8.75
N GLU A 70 -15.89 -3.70 9.09
CA GLU A 70 -15.65 -3.28 10.48
C GLU A 70 -16.92 -3.39 11.34
N LYS A 71 -18.10 -3.11 10.75
CA LYS A 71 -19.36 -3.28 11.48
C LYS A 71 -19.64 -4.76 11.79
N PHE A 72 -19.48 -5.65 10.82
CA PHE A 72 -19.64 -7.10 11.05
C PHE A 72 -18.65 -7.62 12.11
N GLU A 73 -17.41 -7.14 12.07
CA GLU A 73 -16.37 -7.50 13.04
C GLU A 73 -16.75 -7.03 14.46
N GLY A 74 -17.27 -5.80 14.57
CA GLY A 74 -17.76 -5.28 15.84
C GLY A 74 -18.96 -6.05 16.38
N ASP A 75 -19.92 -6.38 15.51
CA ASP A 75 -21.09 -7.18 15.91
C ASP A 75 -20.66 -8.59 16.36
N ALA A 76 -19.74 -9.24 15.63
CA ALA A 76 -19.18 -10.53 15.98
C ALA A 76 -18.41 -10.49 17.31
N ALA A 77 -17.61 -9.46 17.55
CA ALA A 77 -16.89 -9.28 18.82
C ALA A 77 -17.85 -9.06 20.02
N ALA A 78 -19.02 -8.49 19.76
CA ALA A 78 -20.10 -8.34 20.75
C ALA A 78 -20.93 -9.60 20.95
N GLY A 79 -20.61 -10.70 20.24
CA GLY A 79 -21.40 -11.95 20.29
C GLY A 79 -22.72 -11.89 19.54
N ILE A 80 -22.93 -10.86 18.69
CA ILE A 80 -24.12 -10.72 17.85
C ILE A 80 -23.95 -11.60 16.62
N PRO A 81 -24.92 -12.46 16.27
CA PRO A 81 -24.86 -13.28 15.06
C PRO A 81 -24.72 -12.43 13.80
N ILE A 82 -23.77 -12.77 12.95
CA ILE A 82 -23.53 -12.09 11.68
C ILE A 82 -23.77 -13.03 10.50
N ASP A 83 -24.12 -12.46 9.35
CA ASP A 83 -24.15 -13.16 8.06
C ASP A 83 -22.71 -13.34 7.53
N LEU A 84 -22.11 -14.51 7.82
CA LEU A 84 -20.77 -14.86 7.39
C LEU A 84 -20.62 -14.94 5.88
N GLU A 85 -21.69 -15.30 5.15
CA GLU A 85 -21.65 -15.36 3.70
C GLU A 85 -21.58 -13.95 3.09
N LEU A 86 -22.39 -13.04 3.60
CA LEU A 86 -22.34 -11.64 3.18
C LEU A 86 -21.00 -11.00 3.55
N TYR A 87 -20.49 -11.26 4.76
CA TYR A 87 -19.18 -10.79 5.19
C TYR A 87 -18.05 -11.31 4.29
N GLY A 88 -18.06 -12.61 3.94
CA GLY A 88 -17.09 -13.20 3.02
C GLY A 88 -17.14 -12.55 1.63
N ARG A 89 -18.34 -12.31 1.11
CA ARG A 89 -18.51 -11.59 -0.18
C ARG A 89 -18.01 -10.14 -0.14
N LEU A 90 -18.18 -9.45 0.98
CA LEU A 90 -17.69 -8.08 1.14
C LEU A 90 -16.16 -8.04 1.21
N THR A 91 -15.53 -8.94 1.97
CA THR A 91 -14.06 -9.07 2.05
C THR A 91 -13.43 -9.40 0.70
N ASP A 92 -14.03 -10.32 -0.07
CA ASP A 92 -13.56 -10.62 -1.42
C ASP A 92 -13.65 -9.40 -2.35
N ARG A 93 -14.75 -8.65 -2.28
CA ARG A 93 -14.92 -7.43 -3.08
C ARG A 93 -13.96 -6.34 -2.68
N LEU A 94 -13.70 -6.21 -1.36
CA LEU A 94 -12.70 -5.28 -0.84
C LEU A 94 -11.31 -5.64 -1.36
N GLY A 95 -10.91 -6.89 -1.25
CA GLY A 95 -9.62 -7.38 -1.75
C GLY A 95 -9.42 -7.05 -3.23
N ARG A 96 -10.43 -7.35 -4.07
CA ARG A 96 -10.38 -7.02 -5.50
C ARG A 96 -10.35 -5.52 -5.78
N ALA A 97 -11.02 -4.70 -4.98
CA ALA A 97 -10.99 -3.24 -5.13
C ALA A 97 -9.59 -2.69 -4.80
N LEU A 98 -8.98 -3.13 -3.71
CA LEU A 98 -7.64 -2.75 -3.30
C LEU A 98 -6.58 -3.22 -4.30
N GLU A 99 -6.72 -4.43 -4.83
CA GLU A 99 -5.85 -4.95 -5.88
C GLU A 99 -5.90 -4.11 -7.16
N ARG A 100 -7.10 -3.72 -7.62
CA ARG A 100 -7.28 -2.83 -8.78
C ARG A 100 -6.74 -1.43 -8.56
N LEU A 101 -6.70 -0.96 -7.32
CA LEU A 101 -6.06 0.29 -6.95
C LEU A 101 -4.53 0.19 -6.92
N GLY A 102 -3.97 -1.03 -7.02
CA GLY A 102 -2.54 -1.26 -6.94
C GLY A 102 -2.01 -1.41 -5.51
N LEU A 103 -2.90 -1.44 -4.51
CA LEU A 103 -2.55 -1.67 -3.11
C LEU A 103 -2.32 -3.17 -2.89
N ARG A 104 -1.26 -3.70 -3.48
CA ARG A 104 -0.80 -5.06 -3.23
C ARG A 104 0.18 -5.06 -2.08
N ARG A 105 0.13 -6.10 -1.25
CA ARG A 105 1.20 -6.35 -0.28
C ARG A 105 2.53 -6.43 -1.04
N GLN A 106 3.38 -5.45 -0.85
CA GLN A 106 4.77 -5.57 -1.27
C GLN A 106 5.48 -6.49 -0.29
N PRO A 107 6.09 -7.59 -0.75
CA PRO A 107 6.92 -8.38 0.13
C PRO A 107 8.03 -7.46 0.66
N ARG A 108 8.11 -7.33 1.97
CA ARG A 108 9.24 -6.63 2.58
C ARG A 108 10.48 -7.46 2.26
N ASP A 109 11.43 -6.84 1.60
CA ASP A 109 12.74 -7.43 1.45
C ASP A 109 13.35 -7.56 2.86
N VAL A 110 13.39 -8.80 3.34
CA VAL A 110 13.99 -9.17 4.62
C VAL A 110 15.38 -9.74 4.43
N THR A 111 15.92 -9.63 3.20
CA THR A 111 17.29 -10.06 2.93
C THR A 111 18.20 -9.16 3.79
N PRO A 112 18.94 -9.73 4.76
CA PRO A 112 19.86 -8.92 5.54
C PRO A 112 20.87 -8.33 4.58
N ASP A 113 21.13 -7.06 4.68
CA ASP A 113 22.22 -6.39 3.97
C ASP A 113 23.54 -6.98 4.48
N ILE A 114 24.04 -7.98 3.75
CA ILE A 114 25.24 -8.73 4.11
C ILE A 114 26.46 -7.79 4.07
N GLU A 115 26.38 -6.69 3.33
CA GLU A 115 27.42 -5.65 3.28
C GLU A 115 27.40 -4.75 4.51
N ALA A 116 26.24 -4.54 5.12
CA ALA A 116 26.07 -3.74 6.33
C ALA A 116 26.39 -4.51 7.62
N LEU A 117 26.56 -5.83 7.57
CA LEU A 117 26.99 -6.60 8.74
C LEU A 117 28.48 -6.32 9.04
N PRO A 118 28.82 -5.75 10.19
CA PRO A 118 30.17 -5.25 10.50
C PRO A 118 31.23 -6.35 10.56
N PHE A 119 30.85 -7.60 10.55
CA PHE A 119 31.78 -8.74 10.46
C PHE A 119 31.02 -10.06 10.22
N SER A 120 31.14 -10.63 9.03
CA SER A 120 30.84 -12.04 8.84
C SER A 120 32.15 -12.84 8.87
N PRO A 121 32.43 -13.62 9.91
CA PRO A 121 33.63 -14.46 9.97
C PRO A 121 33.68 -15.47 8.79
N VAL A 122 32.54 -15.79 8.21
CA VAL A 122 32.42 -16.63 7.02
C VAL A 122 32.96 -15.91 5.78
N ARG A 123 32.69 -14.60 5.61
CA ARG A 123 33.18 -13.80 4.47
C ARG A 123 34.68 -13.58 4.53
N ALA A 124 35.22 -13.32 5.74
CA ALA A 124 36.67 -13.21 5.95
C ALA A 124 37.40 -14.51 5.64
N ARG A 125 36.82 -15.63 6.03
CA ARG A 125 37.35 -16.96 5.76
C ARG A 125 37.33 -17.32 4.26
N TRP A 126 36.23 -17.01 3.59
CA TRP A 126 36.09 -17.24 2.14
C TRP A 126 37.02 -16.33 1.31
N ALA A 127 37.14 -15.05 1.69
CA ALA A 127 38.08 -14.14 1.03
C ALA A 127 39.55 -14.57 1.21
N ALA A 128 39.89 -15.10 2.37
CA ALA A 128 41.23 -15.65 2.63
C ALA A 128 41.51 -16.92 1.81
N GLU A 129 40.50 -17.77 1.64
CA GLU A 129 40.60 -19.03 0.87
C GLU A 129 40.76 -18.73 -0.63
N VAL A 130 39.97 -17.80 -1.19
CA VAL A 130 40.10 -17.33 -2.59
C VAL A 130 41.45 -16.66 -2.84
N ALA A 131 41.95 -15.84 -1.89
CA ALA A 131 43.25 -15.22 -2.01
C ALA A 131 44.41 -16.25 -1.97
N ALA A 132 44.31 -17.29 -1.16
CA ALA A 132 45.27 -18.35 -1.09
C ALA A 132 45.32 -19.18 -2.37
N GLU A 133 44.16 -19.44 -2.96
CA GLU A 133 44.03 -20.20 -4.22
C GLU A 133 44.60 -19.40 -5.41
N ALA A 134 44.40 -18.09 -5.45
CA ALA A 134 44.96 -17.21 -6.47
C ALA A 134 46.49 -17.12 -6.38
N GLN A 135 47.06 -17.17 -5.19
CA GLN A 135 48.52 -17.18 -4.99
C GLN A 135 49.14 -18.52 -5.38
N ALA A 136 48.43 -19.62 -5.15
CA ALA A 136 48.91 -20.98 -5.53
C ALA A 136 48.96 -21.19 -7.04
N THR A 137 48.08 -20.57 -7.79
CA THR A 137 48.08 -20.63 -9.27
C THR A 137 49.16 -19.78 -9.90
N THR A 138 49.56 -18.66 -9.28
CA THR A 138 50.62 -17.79 -9.81
C THR A 138 52.04 -18.38 -9.65
N THR A 139 52.22 -19.29 -8.69
CA THR A 139 53.53 -19.90 -8.43
C THR A 139 53.84 -21.11 -9.35
N LYS A 140 52.86 -21.56 -10.14
CA LYS A 140 52.99 -22.77 -10.98
C LYS A 140 53.36 -22.47 -12.44
N ASP A 141 53.39 -21.20 -12.83
CA ASP A 141 53.66 -20.75 -14.22
C ASP A 141 55.04 -20.07 -14.38
N ASP A 142 56.08 -20.45 -13.59
CA ASP A 142 57.44 -19.99 -13.82
C ASP A 142 58.23 -21.15 -14.46
N PRO A 143 58.42 -21.17 -15.81
CA PRO A 143 59.27 -22.16 -16.47
C PRO A 143 60.71 -21.72 -16.40
N GLN A 144 61.55 -22.58 -15.83
CA GLN A 144 63.00 -22.53 -16.00
C GLN A 144 63.41 -22.84 -17.45
#